data_3dce87d36915707d9a826d48bcc97947
#
_entry.id   3dce87d36915707d9a826d48bcc97947
#
_cell.length_a   1.000
_cell.length_b   1.000
_cell.length_c   1.000
_cell.angle_alpha   90.00
_cell.angle_beta   90.00
_cell.angle_gamma   90.00
#
_symmetry.space_group_name_H-M   'P 1'
#
loop_
_entity.id
_entity.type
_entity.pdbx_description
1 polymer ?
#
loop_
_entity_poly.entity_id
_entity_poly.type
_entity_poly.pdbx_seq_one_letter_code
_entity_poly.pdbx_strand_id
1 'polypeptide(L)'
;MDFLGNYDVVVVGAGHAGIEAAHAAAMLGAKTAIFTLTLDFIGNMPCNPSIGGTAKGHLVREIDALGGLMGIAADATFLQSRMLNRGKGPAVHSLRVQTDRKRYHMWMKHALELTPNLEIHQAEIVRLDVQNGHVCGVVTALGGYYSCKCVVIATGTALGGRIFVGEAHYDGGPDGTHAATALTKDLTAHGVPLRRFKTGTPARVHRRSIDFSKLDCQPGDPDELLQPFSFMTHKPMHNKVDCYIAYTNPETHKVILDLSLIHISEPTRLALI
;
A
#
# COMPACT_ATOMS: atom_id res chain seq x y z
N MET A 1 3.28 -27.74 16.78
CA MET A 1 3.84 -26.67 15.93
C MET A 1 5.03 -27.25 15.20
N ASP A 2 5.00 -27.20 13.89
CA ASP A 2 6.08 -27.72 13.06
C ASP A 2 7.10 -26.62 12.79
N PHE A 3 8.34 -26.83 13.17
CA PHE A 3 9.42 -25.90 12.89
C PHE A 3 9.74 -25.88 11.39
N LEU A 4 9.61 -24.72 10.75
CA LEU A 4 9.74 -24.57 9.30
C LEU A 4 10.92 -23.69 8.85
N GLY A 5 11.51 -22.92 9.75
CA GLY A 5 12.65 -22.09 9.38
C GLY A 5 13.13 -21.14 10.46
N ASN A 6 14.31 -20.58 10.21
CA ASN A 6 14.95 -19.61 11.10
C ASN A 6 15.39 -18.39 10.27
N TYR A 7 15.06 -17.18 10.75
CA TYR A 7 15.36 -15.90 10.12
C TYR A 7 15.91 -14.90 11.14
N ASP A 8 16.59 -13.89 10.64
CA ASP A 8 16.95 -12.72 11.47
C ASP A 8 15.73 -11.79 11.57
N VAL A 9 15.05 -11.56 10.44
CA VAL A 9 13.87 -10.68 10.35
C VAL A 9 12.72 -11.39 9.68
N VAL A 10 11.55 -11.30 10.30
CA VAL A 10 10.27 -11.69 9.69
C VAL A 10 9.42 -10.44 9.45
N VAL A 11 8.89 -10.29 8.24
CA VAL A 11 7.98 -9.20 7.87
C VAL A 11 6.60 -9.77 7.60
N VAL A 12 5.59 -9.26 8.29
CA VAL A 12 4.20 -9.70 8.17
C VAL A 12 3.39 -8.69 7.35
N GLY A 13 3.09 -9.06 6.12
CA GLY A 13 2.38 -8.24 5.14
C GLY A 13 3.29 -7.73 4.01
N ALA A 14 2.91 -8.03 2.76
CA ALA A 14 3.63 -7.62 1.56
C ALA A 14 2.96 -6.43 0.84
N GLY A 15 2.42 -5.49 1.59
CA GLY A 15 2.09 -4.14 1.12
C GLY A 15 3.34 -3.28 0.99
N HIS A 16 3.21 -2.00 0.61
CA HIS A 16 4.36 -1.13 0.35
C HIS A 16 5.34 -1.05 1.53
N ALA A 17 4.84 -0.86 2.75
CA ALA A 17 5.69 -0.79 3.94
C ALA A 17 6.45 -2.10 4.21
N GLY A 18 5.76 -3.25 4.03
CA GLY A 18 6.40 -4.55 4.23
C GLY A 18 7.44 -4.88 3.16
N ILE A 19 7.19 -4.52 1.92
CA ILE A 19 8.13 -4.68 0.82
C ILE A 19 9.42 -3.91 1.10
N GLU A 20 9.30 -2.62 1.43
CA GLU A 20 10.48 -1.78 1.71
C GLU A 20 11.24 -2.26 2.93
N ALA A 21 10.54 -2.69 3.99
CA ALA A 21 11.17 -3.24 5.19
C ALA A 21 11.92 -4.56 4.91
N ALA A 22 11.29 -5.47 4.15
CA ALA A 22 11.89 -6.76 3.82
C ALA A 22 13.09 -6.61 2.88
N HIS A 23 12.95 -5.77 1.85
CA HIS A 23 14.04 -5.47 0.93
C HIS A 23 15.22 -4.84 1.67
N ALA A 24 14.99 -3.82 2.48
CA ALA A 24 16.05 -3.15 3.24
C ALA A 24 16.78 -4.12 4.18
N ALA A 25 16.02 -4.93 4.95
CA ALA A 25 16.63 -5.90 5.86
C ALA A 25 17.50 -6.93 5.12
N ALA A 26 17.00 -7.46 4.01
CA ALA A 26 17.70 -8.44 3.18
C ALA A 26 18.96 -7.84 2.52
N MET A 27 18.88 -6.62 2.01
CA MET A 27 20.03 -5.92 1.41
C MET A 27 21.11 -5.55 2.43
N LEU A 28 20.74 -5.39 3.70
CA LEU A 28 21.69 -5.23 4.81
C LEU A 28 22.32 -6.57 5.25
N GLY A 29 21.98 -7.68 4.59
CA GLY A 29 22.56 -9.00 4.83
C GLY A 29 21.79 -9.85 5.87
N ALA A 30 20.67 -9.38 6.40
CA ALA A 30 19.83 -10.17 7.29
C ALA A 30 19.09 -11.26 6.53
N LYS A 31 19.08 -12.49 7.05
CA LYS A 31 18.22 -13.56 6.52
C LYS A 31 16.77 -13.22 6.83
N THR A 32 16.01 -12.86 5.81
CA THR A 32 14.68 -12.24 5.92
C THR A 32 13.60 -13.11 5.29
N ALA A 33 12.45 -13.20 5.94
CA ALA A 33 11.23 -13.76 5.37
C ALA A 33 10.12 -12.73 5.35
N ILE A 34 9.38 -12.64 4.23
CA ILE A 34 8.17 -11.84 4.12
C ILE A 34 6.96 -12.75 3.94
N PHE A 35 5.91 -12.52 4.75
CA PHE A 35 4.68 -13.30 4.73
C PHE A 35 3.54 -12.47 4.16
N THR A 36 2.77 -13.09 3.27
CA THR A 36 1.59 -12.48 2.64
C THR A 36 0.42 -13.45 2.61
N LEU A 37 -0.81 -12.93 2.66
CA LEU A 37 -2.03 -13.74 2.53
C LEU A 37 -2.15 -14.35 1.12
N THR A 38 -1.63 -13.66 0.10
CA THR A 38 -1.57 -14.17 -1.27
C THR A 38 -0.42 -13.52 -2.03
N LEU A 39 0.28 -14.32 -2.83
CA LEU A 39 1.39 -13.86 -3.68
C LEU A 39 0.91 -12.91 -4.78
N ASP A 40 -0.36 -12.96 -5.16
CA ASP A 40 -0.94 -12.13 -6.20
C ASP A 40 -1.26 -10.69 -5.75
N PHE A 41 -1.04 -10.37 -4.45
CA PHE A 41 -1.29 -9.04 -3.90
C PHE A 41 -0.04 -8.37 -3.30
N ILE A 42 1.14 -8.86 -3.64
CA ILE A 42 2.39 -8.17 -3.31
C ILE A 42 2.39 -6.78 -3.98
N GLY A 43 2.62 -5.72 -3.22
CA GLY A 43 2.57 -4.34 -3.73
C GLY A 43 1.17 -3.90 -4.21
N ASN A 44 0.12 -4.53 -3.69
CA ASN A 44 -1.24 -4.21 -4.08
C ASN A 44 -1.62 -2.75 -3.77
N MET A 45 -2.36 -2.13 -4.69
CA MET A 45 -2.88 -0.78 -4.58
C MET A 45 -4.41 -0.81 -4.51
N PRO A 46 -5.01 -1.17 -3.37
CA PRO A 46 -6.46 -1.35 -3.28
C PRO A 46 -7.25 -0.06 -3.41
N CYS A 47 -6.67 1.08 -3.01
CA CYS A 47 -7.32 2.38 -3.08
C CYS A 47 -7.15 2.99 -4.48
N ASN A 48 -6.07 3.71 -4.72
CA ASN A 48 -5.74 4.33 -6.00
C ASN A 48 -4.47 3.71 -6.58
N PRO A 49 -4.42 3.43 -7.89
CA PRO A 49 -3.22 2.97 -8.55
C PRO A 49 -2.27 4.16 -8.81
N SER A 50 -1.88 4.85 -7.76
CA SER A 50 -1.02 6.03 -7.86
C SER A 50 0.00 6.09 -6.73
N ILE A 51 1.18 6.55 -7.07
CA ILE A 51 2.29 6.78 -6.14
C ILE A 51 2.52 8.27 -6.02
N GLY A 52 2.80 8.74 -4.80
CA GLY A 52 3.11 10.14 -4.52
C GLY A 52 1.88 11.01 -4.27
N GLY A 53 1.96 12.25 -4.73
CA GLY A 53 1.04 13.32 -4.37
C GLY A 53 1.54 14.13 -3.19
N THR A 54 0.76 15.13 -2.75
CA THR A 54 1.15 16.06 -1.69
C THR A 54 1.57 15.33 -0.41
N ALA A 55 2.72 15.66 0.13
CA ALA A 55 3.45 15.03 1.23
C ALA A 55 3.95 13.60 0.94
N LYS A 56 3.18 12.77 0.25
CA LYS A 56 3.55 11.37 -0.04
C LYS A 56 4.72 11.28 -1.04
N GLY A 57 4.75 12.15 -2.05
CA GLY A 57 5.82 12.18 -3.04
C GLY A 57 7.20 12.46 -2.42
N HIS A 58 7.26 13.27 -1.39
CA HIS A 58 8.49 13.53 -0.64
C HIS A 58 9.02 12.27 0.04
N LEU A 59 8.12 11.55 0.74
CA LEU A 59 8.48 10.29 1.41
C LEU A 59 8.96 9.22 0.43
N VAL A 60 8.36 9.13 -0.75
CA VAL A 60 8.81 8.18 -1.79
C VAL A 60 10.23 8.50 -2.23
N ARG A 61 10.58 9.79 -2.39
CA ARG A 61 11.96 10.18 -2.74
C ARG A 61 12.96 9.93 -1.62
N GLU A 62 12.55 10.09 -0.36
CA GLU A 62 13.38 9.75 0.79
C GLU A 62 13.66 8.24 0.84
N ILE A 63 12.63 7.42 0.60
CA ILE A 63 12.77 5.96 0.51
C ILE A 63 13.69 5.57 -0.66
N ASP A 64 13.51 6.19 -1.83
CA ASP A 64 14.34 5.95 -3.02
C ASP A 64 15.82 6.28 -2.74
N ALA A 65 16.10 7.40 -2.07
CA ALA A 65 17.45 7.81 -1.68
C ALA A 65 18.13 6.81 -0.72
N LEU A 66 17.34 6.00 -0.01
CA LEU A 66 17.82 4.92 0.86
C LEU A 66 17.89 3.56 0.15
N GLY A 67 17.65 3.52 -1.16
CA GLY A 67 17.70 2.28 -1.96
C GLY A 67 16.38 1.51 -2.02
N GLY A 68 15.25 2.16 -1.74
CA GLY A 68 13.92 1.54 -1.82
C GLY A 68 13.43 1.30 -3.25
N LEU A 69 12.43 0.46 -3.37
CA LEU A 69 11.90 -0.03 -4.65
C LEU A 69 10.75 0.81 -5.22
N MET A 70 10.02 1.54 -4.36
CA MET A 70 8.76 2.19 -4.75
C MET A 70 8.91 3.19 -5.88
N GLY A 71 9.96 4.01 -5.86
CA GLY A 71 10.24 5.00 -6.90
C GLY A 71 10.52 4.34 -8.24
N ILE A 72 11.40 3.35 -8.28
CA ILE A 72 11.78 2.59 -9.48
C ILE A 72 10.57 1.87 -10.08
N ALA A 73 9.78 1.21 -9.24
CA ALA A 73 8.57 0.52 -9.67
C ALA A 73 7.51 1.47 -10.25
N ALA A 74 7.36 2.65 -9.63
CA ALA A 74 6.47 3.69 -10.15
C ALA A 74 6.90 4.12 -11.56
N ASP A 75 8.18 4.39 -11.78
CA ASP A 75 8.72 4.79 -13.08
C ASP A 75 8.60 3.68 -14.14
N ALA A 76 8.84 2.42 -13.73
CA ALA A 76 8.72 1.28 -14.64
C ALA A 76 7.29 1.01 -15.13
N THR A 77 6.29 1.43 -14.35
CA THR A 77 4.89 1.03 -14.57
C THR A 77 3.92 2.20 -14.70
N PHE A 78 4.43 3.42 -14.80
CA PHE A 78 3.59 4.61 -14.87
C PHE A 78 2.73 4.67 -16.15
N LEU A 79 1.59 5.31 -16.01
CA LEU A 79 0.66 5.66 -17.07
C LEU A 79 0.63 7.16 -17.31
N GLN A 80 0.64 7.93 -16.21
CA GLN A 80 0.70 9.39 -16.25
C GLN A 80 1.53 9.90 -15.07
N SER A 81 2.39 10.86 -15.33
CA SER A 81 3.18 11.57 -14.32
C SER A 81 2.86 13.06 -14.37
N ARG A 82 2.70 13.67 -13.20
CA ARG A 82 2.40 15.09 -13.06
C ARG A 82 2.96 15.67 -11.77
N MET A 83 3.63 16.79 -11.86
CA MET A 83 4.05 17.59 -10.72
C MET A 83 2.87 18.43 -10.21
N LEU A 84 2.44 18.18 -8.99
CA LEU A 84 1.38 18.93 -8.31
C LEU A 84 1.96 20.18 -7.64
N ASN A 85 1.08 21.17 -7.41
CA ASN A 85 1.39 22.40 -6.68
C ASN A 85 2.45 23.30 -7.33
N ARG A 86 2.64 23.25 -8.66
CA ARG A 86 3.62 24.12 -9.36
C ARG A 86 3.39 25.62 -9.13
N GLY A 87 2.14 26.05 -8.90
CA GLY A 87 1.80 27.45 -8.57
C GLY A 87 2.10 27.84 -7.13
N LYS A 88 2.64 26.93 -6.31
CA LYS A 88 3.06 27.19 -4.92
C LYS A 88 4.58 27.07 -4.82
N GLY A 89 5.16 27.41 -3.71
CA GLY A 89 6.62 27.34 -3.56
C GLY A 89 7.20 25.93 -3.77
N PRO A 90 8.48 25.80 -4.16
CA PRO A 90 9.13 24.53 -4.49
C PRO A 90 9.04 23.44 -3.38
N ALA A 91 8.99 23.86 -2.13
CA ALA A 91 8.90 22.96 -0.99
C ALA A 91 7.63 22.08 -0.96
N VAL A 92 6.57 22.49 -1.67
CA VAL A 92 5.32 21.73 -1.78
C VAL A 92 5.09 21.13 -3.16
N HIS A 93 6.06 21.24 -4.08
CA HIS A 93 6.03 20.52 -5.35
C HIS A 93 6.02 19.02 -5.06
N SER A 94 5.04 18.32 -5.57
CA SER A 94 4.83 16.90 -5.25
C SER A 94 4.54 16.12 -6.51
N LEU A 95 5.43 15.22 -6.84
CA LEU A 95 5.22 14.33 -7.97
C LEU A 95 4.10 13.32 -7.65
N ARG A 96 3.18 13.15 -8.60
CA ARG A 96 2.13 12.13 -8.57
C ARG A 96 2.21 11.31 -9.85
N VAL A 97 2.32 10.01 -9.71
CA VAL A 97 2.38 9.06 -10.81
C VAL A 97 1.19 8.12 -10.74
N GLN A 98 0.37 8.08 -11.78
CA GLN A 98 -0.63 7.03 -11.99
C GLN A 98 0.07 5.81 -12.58
N THR A 99 -0.16 4.64 -12.01
CA THR A 99 0.51 3.40 -12.39
C THR A 99 -0.47 2.36 -12.94
N ASP A 100 0.02 1.45 -13.77
CA ASP A 100 -0.70 0.22 -14.07
C ASP A 100 -0.59 -0.71 -12.86
N ARG A 101 -1.70 -0.89 -12.16
CA ARG A 101 -1.77 -1.66 -10.92
C ARG A 101 -1.23 -3.08 -11.04
N LYS A 102 -1.58 -3.78 -12.13
CA LYS A 102 -1.13 -5.17 -12.33
C LYS A 102 0.35 -5.25 -12.69
N ARG A 103 0.82 -4.35 -13.55
CA ARG A 103 2.24 -4.27 -13.89
C ARG A 103 3.10 -3.90 -12.70
N TYR A 104 2.61 -2.98 -11.85
CA TYR A 104 3.29 -2.60 -10.61
C TYR A 104 3.42 -3.78 -9.66
N HIS A 105 2.34 -4.52 -9.43
CA HIS A 105 2.36 -5.74 -8.63
C HIS A 105 3.38 -6.77 -9.17
N MET A 106 3.32 -7.07 -10.48
CA MET A 106 4.24 -8.02 -11.10
C MET A 106 5.70 -7.57 -10.98
N TRP A 107 5.95 -6.29 -11.17
CA TRP A 107 7.28 -5.72 -11.02
C TRP A 107 7.79 -5.85 -9.58
N MET A 108 6.98 -5.50 -8.60
CA MET A 108 7.33 -5.61 -7.18
C MET A 108 7.58 -7.05 -6.75
N LYS A 109 6.71 -7.97 -7.16
CA LYS A 109 6.89 -9.39 -6.87
C LYS A 109 8.20 -9.90 -7.43
N HIS A 110 8.48 -9.61 -8.69
CA HIS A 110 9.72 -10.02 -9.35
C HIS A 110 10.96 -9.42 -8.67
N ALA A 111 10.92 -8.15 -8.29
CA ALA A 111 12.03 -7.52 -7.58
C ALA A 111 12.33 -8.18 -6.24
N LEU A 112 11.29 -8.57 -5.49
CA LEU A 112 11.46 -9.29 -4.22
C LEU A 112 12.01 -10.72 -4.45
N GLU A 113 11.53 -11.41 -5.47
CA GLU A 113 12.01 -12.77 -5.83
C GLU A 113 13.50 -12.77 -6.19
N LEU A 114 14.01 -11.66 -6.73
CA LEU A 114 15.42 -11.48 -7.05
C LEU A 114 16.26 -10.89 -5.91
N THR A 115 15.63 -10.47 -4.81
CA THR A 115 16.37 -9.89 -3.67
C THR A 115 17.13 -10.99 -2.92
N PRO A 116 18.46 -10.91 -2.81
CA PRO A 116 19.24 -11.89 -2.07
C PRO A 116 18.86 -11.86 -0.58
N ASN A 117 19.00 -12.98 0.12
CA ASN A 117 18.66 -13.16 1.54
C ASN A 117 17.17 -12.98 1.87
N LEU A 118 16.27 -12.91 0.89
CA LEU A 118 14.83 -12.76 1.09
C LEU A 118 14.07 -13.99 0.62
N GLU A 119 13.24 -14.54 1.49
CA GLU A 119 12.28 -15.60 1.16
C GLU A 119 10.85 -15.07 1.26
N ILE A 120 10.00 -15.44 0.30
CA ILE A 120 8.60 -15.01 0.24
C ILE A 120 7.70 -16.21 0.56
N HIS A 121 6.83 -16.05 1.56
CA HIS A 121 5.90 -17.10 1.99
C HIS A 121 4.45 -16.65 1.87
N GLN A 122 3.62 -17.50 1.26
CA GLN A 122 2.17 -17.32 1.30
C GLN A 122 1.63 -18.04 2.53
N ALA A 123 1.41 -17.28 3.60
CA ALA A 123 0.78 -17.78 4.83
C ALA A 123 0.23 -16.61 5.65
N GLU A 124 -0.85 -16.87 6.40
CA GLU A 124 -1.34 -15.96 7.41
C GLU A 124 -0.58 -16.17 8.72
N ILE A 125 0.04 -15.12 9.25
CA ILE A 125 0.60 -15.11 10.60
C ILE A 125 -0.53 -14.76 11.57
N VAL A 126 -0.73 -15.64 12.53
CA VAL A 126 -1.83 -15.53 13.51
C VAL A 126 -1.37 -15.24 14.93
N ARG A 127 -0.09 -15.46 15.23
CA ARG A 127 0.45 -15.29 16.57
C ARG A 127 1.95 -14.98 16.55
N LEU A 128 2.38 -14.17 17.51
CA LEU A 128 3.79 -13.95 17.84
C LEU A 128 4.18 -14.91 18.98
N ASP A 129 5.36 -15.48 18.90
CA ASP A 129 5.97 -16.18 20.02
C ASP A 129 6.87 -15.18 20.78
N VAL A 130 6.42 -14.80 21.97
CA VAL A 130 7.12 -13.84 22.82
C VAL A 130 7.49 -14.54 24.14
N GLN A 131 8.77 -14.59 24.45
CA GLN A 131 9.31 -15.21 25.66
C GLN A 131 10.16 -14.19 26.43
N ASN A 132 9.88 -13.99 27.71
CA ASN A 132 10.59 -13.04 28.57
C ASN A 132 10.66 -11.60 27.98
N GLY A 133 9.59 -11.16 27.32
CA GLY A 133 9.54 -9.83 26.68
C GLY A 133 10.26 -9.71 25.34
N HIS A 134 10.80 -10.79 24.81
CA HIS A 134 11.48 -10.84 23.52
C HIS A 134 10.70 -11.68 22.52
N VAL A 135 10.58 -11.19 21.27
CA VAL A 135 10.02 -12.00 20.18
C VAL A 135 11.02 -13.11 19.83
N CYS A 136 10.52 -14.33 19.73
CA CYS A 136 11.30 -15.52 19.37
C CYS A 136 10.89 -16.12 18.05
N GLY A 137 9.69 -15.79 17.56
CA GLY A 137 9.17 -16.31 16.29
C GLY A 137 7.75 -15.91 16.00
N VAL A 138 7.22 -16.49 14.92
CA VAL A 138 5.85 -16.32 14.46
C VAL A 138 5.19 -17.66 14.17
N VAL A 139 3.88 -17.73 14.31
CA VAL A 139 3.08 -18.93 14.04
C VAL A 139 2.09 -18.64 12.93
N THR A 140 2.02 -19.53 11.96
CA THR A 140 1.04 -19.47 10.86
C THR A 140 -0.31 -20.07 11.26
N ALA A 141 -1.35 -19.74 10.51
CA ALA A 141 -2.70 -20.31 10.70
C ALA A 141 -2.74 -21.85 10.59
N LEU A 142 -1.81 -22.43 9.83
CA LEU A 142 -1.68 -23.88 9.66
C LEU A 142 -0.77 -24.56 10.69
N GLY A 143 -0.30 -23.81 11.71
CA GLY A 143 0.52 -24.35 12.79
C GLY A 143 2.03 -24.38 12.53
N GLY A 144 2.49 -23.88 11.39
CA GLY A 144 3.92 -23.74 11.08
C GLY A 144 4.57 -22.68 11.98
N TYR A 145 5.76 -22.96 12.49
CA TYR A 145 6.55 -22.07 13.33
C TYR A 145 7.84 -21.64 12.62
N TYR A 146 8.08 -20.34 12.61
CA TYR A 146 9.31 -19.73 12.12
C TYR A 146 9.98 -18.94 13.24
N SER A 147 11.18 -19.31 13.62
CA SER A 147 11.93 -18.55 14.62
C SER A 147 12.54 -17.29 13.98
N CYS A 148 12.62 -16.22 14.76
CA CYS A 148 13.24 -14.97 14.31
C CYS A 148 13.70 -14.11 15.49
N LYS A 149 14.60 -13.17 15.20
CA LYS A 149 15.10 -12.17 16.17
C LYS A 149 14.24 -10.91 16.19
N CYS A 150 13.66 -10.55 15.04
CA CYS A 150 12.83 -9.36 14.88
C CYS A 150 11.62 -9.64 14.03
N VAL A 151 10.50 -8.96 14.34
CA VAL A 151 9.26 -9.00 13.53
C VAL A 151 8.86 -7.58 13.16
N VAL A 152 8.59 -7.34 11.87
CA VAL A 152 8.00 -6.10 11.37
C VAL A 152 6.55 -6.38 11.01
N ILE A 153 5.60 -5.70 11.67
CA ILE A 153 4.17 -5.81 11.41
C ILE A 153 3.76 -4.75 10.40
N ALA A 154 3.45 -5.17 9.18
CA ALA A 154 3.08 -4.31 8.05
C ALA A 154 1.78 -4.77 7.37
N THR A 155 0.80 -5.19 8.16
CA THR A 155 -0.43 -5.87 7.75
C THR A 155 -1.45 -4.98 7.03
N GLY A 156 -1.26 -3.67 7.06
CA GLY A 156 -2.11 -2.71 6.36
C GLY A 156 -3.60 -2.84 6.74
N THR A 157 -4.46 -2.78 5.73
CA THR A 157 -5.92 -2.79 5.90
C THR A 157 -6.54 -4.18 6.04
N ALA A 158 -5.75 -5.25 5.96
CA ALA A 158 -6.24 -6.62 6.17
C ALA A 158 -6.37 -6.97 7.67
N LEU A 159 -5.62 -6.28 8.55
CA LEU A 159 -5.65 -6.56 10.00
C LEU A 159 -7.00 -6.19 10.60
N GLY A 160 -7.78 -7.21 11.00
CA GLY A 160 -9.14 -7.04 11.50
C GLY A 160 -10.03 -6.24 10.55
N GLY A 161 -9.81 -6.37 9.24
CA GLY A 161 -10.45 -5.58 8.21
C GLY A 161 -11.96 -5.77 8.17
N ARG A 162 -12.68 -4.69 7.81
CA ARG A 162 -14.12 -4.71 7.57
C ARG A 162 -14.45 -3.89 6.34
N ILE A 163 -15.18 -4.48 5.41
CA ILE A 163 -15.57 -3.86 4.16
C ILE A 163 -16.97 -3.27 4.29
N PHE A 164 -17.14 -2.07 3.74
CA PHE A 164 -18.43 -1.39 3.64
C PHE A 164 -18.72 -1.05 2.17
N VAL A 165 -19.91 -1.42 1.70
CA VAL A 165 -20.41 -1.08 0.37
C VAL A 165 -21.85 -0.61 0.52
N GLY A 166 -22.08 0.70 0.51
CA GLY A 166 -23.35 1.27 0.91
C GLY A 166 -23.70 0.87 2.34
N GLU A 167 -24.87 0.28 2.55
CA GLU A 167 -25.31 -0.20 3.87
C GLU A 167 -24.78 -1.61 4.21
N ALA A 168 -24.31 -2.35 3.23
CA ALA A 168 -23.78 -3.70 3.44
C ALA A 168 -22.38 -3.63 4.06
N HIS A 169 -22.11 -4.52 5.02
CA HIS A 169 -20.80 -4.65 5.59
C HIS A 169 -20.50 -6.11 5.98
N TYR A 170 -19.23 -6.47 5.91
CA TYR A 170 -18.74 -7.81 6.26
C TYR A 170 -17.25 -7.77 6.63
N ASP A 171 -16.80 -8.76 7.38
CA ASP A 171 -15.40 -8.88 7.71
C ASP A 171 -14.62 -9.37 6.47
N GLY A 172 -13.58 -8.64 6.11
CA GLY A 172 -12.78 -8.92 4.92
C GLY A 172 -11.63 -7.94 4.77
N GLY A 173 -10.67 -8.32 3.96
CA GLY A 173 -9.57 -7.46 3.54
C GLY A 173 -9.77 -6.90 2.13
N PRO A 174 -8.81 -6.11 1.63
CA PRO A 174 -8.90 -5.53 0.30
C PRO A 174 -8.95 -6.60 -0.79
N ASP A 175 -9.67 -6.31 -1.87
CA ASP A 175 -9.75 -7.14 -3.10
C ASP A 175 -10.17 -8.60 -2.86
N GLY A 176 -11.03 -8.84 -1.88
CA GLY A 176 -11.58 -10.17 -1.61
C GLY A 176 -10.70 -11.06 -0.73
N THR A 177 -9.64 -10.54 -0.13
CA THR A 177 -8.92 -11.27 0.91
C THR A 177 -9.76 -11.36 2.18
N HIS A 178 -9.47 -12.36 3.01
CA HIS A 178 -10.09 -12.45 4.33
C HIS A 178 -9.48 -11.42 5.31
N ALA A 179 -10.17 -11.15 6.40
CA ALA A 179 -9.68 -10.32 7.49
C ALA A 179 -8.73 -11.13 8.38
N ALA A 180 -7.51 -10.62 8.62
CA ALA A 180 -6.57 -11.23 9.56
C ALA A 180 -6.95 -10.87 11.00
N THR A 181 -7.94 -11.57 11.57
CA THR A 181 -8.49 -11.26 12.91
C THR A 181 -7.74 -11.92 14.05
N ALA A 182 -7.10 -13.06 13.81
CA ALA A 182 -6.37 -13.79 14.83
C ALA A 182 -5.18 -12.99 15.36
N LEU A 183 -4.37 -12.41 14.47
CA LEU A 183 -3.24 -11.55 14.81
C LEU A 183 -3.68 -10.28 15.58
N THR A 184 -4.87 -9.75 15.30
CA THR A 184 -5.44 -8.61 16.06
C THR A 184 -5.57 -8.95 17.54
N LYS A 185 -6.11 -10.13 17.84
CA LYS A 185 -6.29 -10.59 19.23
C LYS A 185 -4.95 -10.82 19.92
N ASP A 186 -4.00 -11.41 19.21
CA ASP A 186 -2.66 -11.70 19.72
C ASP A 186 -1.90 -10.41 20.04
N LEU A 187 -1.87 -9.44 19.14
CA LEU A 187 -1.26 -8.13 19.37
C LEU A 187 -1.87 -7.41 20.58
N THR A 188 -3.20 -7.46 20.73
CA THR A 188 -3.89 -6.88 21.88
C THR A 188 -3.49 -7.59 23.19
N ALA A 189 -3.34 -8.91 23.18
CA ALA A 189 -2.88 -9.68 24.33
C ALA A 189 -1.44 -9.33 24.74
N HIS A 190 -0.60 -8.92 23.79
CA HIS A 190 0.75 -8.39 24.04
C HIS A 190 0.77 -6.89 24.40
N GLY A 191 -0.39 -6.27 24.64
CA GLY A 191 -0.49 -4.88 25.09
C GLY A 191 -0.35 -3.83 23.99
N VAL A 192 -0.41 -4.22 22.70
CA VAL A 192 -0.40 -3.28 21.58
C VAL A 192 -1.79 -2.67 21.43
N PRO A 193 -1.97 -1.34 21.65
CA PRO A 193 -3.26 -0.69 21.50
C PRO A 193 -3.63 -0.58 20.03
N LEU A 194 -4.75 -1.16 19.63
CA LEU A 194 -5.26 -1.11 18.27
C LEU A 194 -6.46 -0.17 18.18
N ARG A 195 -6.53 0.61 17.10
CA ARG A 195 -7.67 1.47 16.76
C ARG A 195 -8.13 1.19 15.34
N ARG A 196 -9.44 1.31 15.12
CA ARG A 196 -10.00 1.17 13.79
C ARG A 196 -9.91 2.49 13.04
N PHE A 197 -9.37 2.43 11.81
CA PHE A 197 -9.32 3.56 10.90
C PHE A 197 -10.17 3.29 9.67
N LYS A 198 -10.81 4.33 9.15
CA LYS A 198 -11.49 4.27 7.86
C LYS A 198 -10.48 4.54 6.73
N THR A 199 -10.53 3.73 5.68
CA THR A 199 -9.92 4.02 4.39
C THR A 199 -11.00 4.11 3.32
N GLY A 200 -10.84 5.01 2.33
CA GLY A 200 -11.77 5.13 1.22
C GLY A 200 -11.18 4.53 -0.05
N THR A 201 -11.96 3.73 -0.75
CA THR A 201 -11.63 3.22 -2.08
C THR A 201 -12.59 3.84 -3.08
N PRO A 202 -12.12 4.55 -4.13
CA PRO A 202 -13.00 5.11 -5.14
C PRO A 202 -13.66 4.00 -5.96
N ALA A 203 -14.87 4.26 -6.42
CA ALA A 203 -15.58 3.33 -7.31
C ALA A 203 -14.77 3.06 -8.58
N ARG A 204 -14.72 1.80 -9.00
CA ARG A 204 -14.19 1.40 -10.31
C ARG A 204 -15.36 1.38 -11.29
N VAL A 205 -15.32 2.28 -12.26
CA VAL A 205 -16.35 2.39 -13.29
C VAL A 205 -15.86 1.82 -14.61
N HIS A 206 -16.77 1.26 -15.40
CA HIS A 206 -16.42 0.75 -16.71
C HIS A 206 -16.16 1.92 -17.67
N ARG A 207 -15.04 1.89 -18.40
CA ARG A 207 -14.65 2.99 -19.29
C ARG A 207 -15.74 3.40 -20.29
N ARG A 208 -16.50 2.44 -20.80
CA ARG A 208 -17.59 2.70 -21.74
C ARG A 208 -18.79 3.44 -21.13
N SER A 209 -18.90 3.50 -19.80
CA SER A 209 -19.96 4.25 -19.10
C SER A 209 -19.59 5.71 -18.86
N ILE A 210 -18.38 6.13 -19.24
CA ILE A 210 -17.89 7.49 -19.03
C ILE A 210 -18.12 8.30 -20.31
N ASP A 211 -18.84 9.40 -20.18
CA ASP A 211 -18.98 10.40 -21.24
C ASP A 211 -17.83 11.42 -21.14
N PHE A 212 -16.74 11.13 -21.82
CA PHE A 212 -15.56 11.97 -21.80
C PHE A 212 -15.77 13.37 -22.39
N SER A 213 -16.83 13.58 -23.19
CA SER A 213 -17.17 14.89 -23.75
C SER A 213 -17.62 15.91 -22.69
N LYS A 214 -18.03 15.43 -21.52
CA LYS A 214 -18.50 16.25 -20.38
C LYS A 214 -17.41 16.48 -19.32
N LEU A 215 -16.19 16.01 -19.56
CA LEU A 215 -15.11 16.05 -18.59
C LEU A 215 -13.96 16.88 -19.11
N ASP A 216 -13.32 17.65 -18.22
CA ASP A 216 -12.11 18.38 -18.56
C ASP A 216 -10.92 17.44 -18.60
N CYS A 217 -10.21 17.41 -19.74
CA CYS A 217 -8.99 16.64 -19.85
C CYS A 217 -7.90 17.23 -18.95
N GLN A 218 -7.25 16.36 -18.17
CA GLN A 218 -6.09 16.72 -17.37
C GLN A 218 -4.88 15.91 -17.85
N PRO A 219 -4.11 16.44 -18.81
CA PRO A 219 -2.91 15.77 -19.30
C PRO A 219 -1.85 15.67 -18.20
N GLY A 220 -0.93 14.74 -18.36
CA GLY A 220 0.30 14.69 -17.60
C GLY A 220 1.21 15.89 -17.90
N ASP A 221 2.36 15.96 -17.26
CA ASP A 221 3.36 16.96 -17.62
C ASP A 221 3.90 16.68 -19.04
N PRO A 222 4.26 17.73 -19.81
CA PRO A 222 4.94 17.56 -21.08
C PRO A 222 6.26 16.80 -20.92
N ASP A 223 6.69 16.09 -21.96
CA ASP A 223 7.86 15.20 -21.90
C ASP A 223 9.13 15.92 -21.42
N GLU A 224 9.31 17.19 -21.80
CA GLU A 224 10.46 18.00 -21.41
C GLU A 224 10.47 18.36 -19.91
N LEU A 225 9.33 18.24 -19.25
CA LEU A 225 9.14 18.53 -17.82
C LEU A 225 8.92 17.28 -16.98
N LEU A 226 8.86 16.10 -17.62
CA LEU A 226 8.72 14.86 -16.90
C LEU A 226 9.94 14.57 -16.04
N GLN A 227 9.69 14.30 -14.78
CA GLN A 227 10.71 13.88 -13.83
C GLN A 227 10.42 12.47 -13.37
N PRO A 228 11.41 11.57 -13.36
CA PRO A 228 11.25 10.27 -12.74
C PRO A 228 11.07 10.40 -11.22
N PHE A 229 10.44 9.42 -10.61
CA PHE A 229 10.39 9.31 -9.16
C PHE A 229 11.75 8.94 -8.60
N SER A 230 12.37 7.91 -9.20
CA SER A 230 13.64 7.40 -8.75
C SER A 230 14.82 8.16 -9.36
N PHE A 231 15.81 8.45 -8.53
CA PHE A 231 17.10 8.97 -8.97
C PHE A 231 17.88 7.97 -9.83
N MET A 232 17.50 6.69 -9.80
CA MET A 232 18.11 5.61 -10.59
C MET A 232 17.48 5.44 -11.97
N THR A 233 16.38 6.16 -12.27
CA THR A 233 15.72 6.08 -13.57
C THR A 233 16.30 7.10 -14.54
N HIS A 234 17.00 6.59 -15.58
CA HIS A 234 17.64 7.44 -16.60
C HIS A 234 16.98 7.32 -17.99
N LYS A 235 15.92 6.52 -18.11
CA LYS A 235 15.22 6.31 -19.39
C LYS A 235 14.26 7.46 -19.67
N PRO A 236 14.12 7.88 -20.96
CA PRO A 236 13.08 8.81 -21.34
C PRO A 236 11.69 8.31 -20.95
N MET A 237 10.84 9.21 -20.50
CA MET A 237 9.48 8.91 -20.03
C MET A 237 8.47 9.63 -20.94
N HIS A 238 7.37 8.95 -21.25
CA HIS A 238 6.27 9.51 -22.03
C HIS A 238 4.94 9.14 -21.38
N ASN A 239 4.06 10.11 -21.15
CA ASN A 239 2.72 9.84 -20.67
C ASN A 239 1.94 8.99 -21.67
N LYS A 240 1.18 8.01 -21.16
CA LYS A 240 0.47 7.01 -21.99
C LYS A 240 -1.02 7.26 -22.04
N VAL A 241 -1.58 7.90 -21.01
CA VAL A 241 -3.01 8.19 -20.88
C VAL A 241 -3.19 9.51 -20.15
N ASP A 242 -4.31 10.18 -20.45
CA ASP A 242 -4.73 11.37 -19.71
C ASP A 242 -5.69 11.02 -18.59
N CYS A 243 -5.69 11.83 -17.54
CA CYS A 243 -6.72 11.86 -16.53
C CYS A 243 -7.83 12.85 -16.93
N TYR A 244 -8.97 12.75 -16.25
CA TYR A 244 -10.10 13.66 -16.48
C TYR A 244 -10.64 14.16 -15.15
N ILE A 245 -11.12 15.38 -15.13
CA ILE A 245 -11.70 16.02 -13.97
C ILE A 245 -13.20 15.91 -14.06
N ALA A 246 -13.82 15.34 -13.03
CA ALA A 246 -15.26 15.39 -12.81
C ALA A 246 -15.54 16.28 -11.60
N TYR A 247 -16.66 16.98 -11.63
CA TYR A 247 -17.08 17.87 -10.55
C TYR A 247 -18.22 17.26 -9.77
N THR A 248 -18.20 17.44 -8.45
CA THR A 248 -19.32 17.08 -7.58
C THR A 248 -20.42 18.16 -7.67
N ASN A 249 -21.63 17.76 -7.40
CA ASN A 249 -22.81 18.63 -7.37
C ASN A 249 -23.53 18.52 -6.00
N PRO A 250 -24.57 19.33 -5.73
CA PRO A 250 -25.29 19.27 -4.46
C PRO A 250 -25.90 17.89 -4.15
N GLU A 251 -26.35 17.15 -5.17
CA GLU A 251 -26.89 15.80 -4.99
C GLU A 251 -25.79 14.83 -4.55
N THR A 252 -24.62 14.90 -5.19
CA THR A 252 -23.42 14.13 -4.78
C THR A 252 -23.05 14.44 -3.33
N HIS A 253 -23.06 15.71 -2.95
CA HIS A 253 -22.75 16.12 -1.58
C HIS A 253 -23.77 15.59 -0.59
N LYS A 254 -25.06 15.62 -0.93
CA LYS A 254 -26.14 15.04 -0.10
C LYS A 254 -25.91 13.55 0.15
N VAL A 255 -25.64 12.77 -0.92
CA VAL A 255 -25.39 11.33 -0.81
C VAL A 255 -24.16 11.05 0.07
N ILE A 256 -23.09 11.85 -0.07
CA ILE A 256 -21.90 11.71 0.78
C ILE A 256 -22.23 11.98 2.25
N LEU A 257 -22.99 13.01 2.53
CA LEU A 257 -23.38 13.37 3.90
C LEU A 257 -24.31 12.32 4.52
N ASP A 258 -25.30 11.85 3.76
CA ASP A 258 -26.28 10.87 4.23
C ASP A 258 -25.65 9.50 4.52
N LEU A 259 -24.63 9.10 3.73
CA LEU A 259 -23.96 7.81 3.83
C LEU A 259 -22.56 7.88 4.46
N SER A 260 -22.16 9.04 4.97
CA SER A 260 -20.81 9.23 5.48
C SER A 260 -20.57 8.46 6.77
N LEU A 261 -19.68 7.46 6.71
CA LEU A 261 -19.19 6.72 7.87
C LEU A 261 -18.29 7.56 8.80
N ILE A 262 -17.90 8.76 8.38
CA ILE A 262 -17.08 9.69 9.19
C ILE A 262 -17.81 10.05 10.48
N HIS A 263 -19.13 10.23 10.41
CA HIS A 263 -19.96 10.53 11.59
C HIS A 263 -20.03 9.37 12.59
N ILE A 264 -19.78 8.15 12.14
CA ILE A 264 -19.83 6.94 12.98
C ILE A 264 -18.44 6.63 13.57
N SER A 265 -17.37 6.84 12.79
CA SER A 265 -16.03 6.43 13.18
C SER A 265 -15.14 7.52 13.77
N GLU A 266 -15.29 8.78 13.34
CA GLU A 266 -14.50 9.94 13.83
C GLU A 266 -15.22 11.26 13.56
N PRO A 267 -16.12 11.70 14.44
CA PRO A 267 -16.84 12.98 14.26
C PRO A 267 -15.93 14.22 14.27
N THR A 268 -14.70 14.10 14.72
CA THR A 268 -13.76 15.23 14.88
C THR A 268 -12.92 15.54 13.63
N ARG A 269 -12.94 14.74 12.58
CA ARG A 269 -12.14 14.98 11.35
C ARG A 269 -12.76 15.95 10.34
N LEU A 270 -13.97 16.40 10.53
CA LEU A 270 -14.62 17.42 9.68
C LEU A 270 -13.97 18.81 9.75
N ALA A 271 -13.09 19.04 10.72
CA ALA A 271 -12.40 20.33 10.91
C ALA A 271 -11.06 20.44 10.14
N LEU A 272 -10.66 19.44 9.35
CA LEU A 272 -9.33 19.36 8.72
C LEU A 272 -9.36 19.14 7.20
N ILE A 273 -10.48 19.42 6.54
CA ILE A 273 -10.54 19.40 5.06
C ILE A 273 -10.56 20.83 4.54
#